data_fe5874ec5794f7e2125b62e057ee57ed
#
_entry.id   fe5874ec5794f7e2125b62e057ee57ed
#
_cell.length_a   1.000
_cell.length_b   1.000
_cell.length_c   1.000
_cell.angle_alpha   90.00
_cell.angle_beta   90.00
_cell.angle_gamma   90.00
#
_symmetry.space_group_name_H-M   'P 1'
#
loop_
_entity.id
_entity.type
_entity.pdbx_description
1 polymer ?
#
loop_
_entity_poly.entity_id
_entity_poly.type
_entity_poly.pdbx_seq_one_letter_code
_entity_poly.pdbx_strand_id
1 'polypeptide(L)'
;PLRELAQRYLTGHGPVSVADLQAWSKLSKSQATKALAAADGIKARHAGHDIWMARWQDDVTETEIRAALALRIELPAFDEYLLGYSHKDWIVPDKIRAHVLTPNGLSWPWVMEGGRGVASLR
;
A
#
# COMPACT_ATOMS: atom_id res chain seq x y z
N PRO A 1 -5.55 17.22 -13.21
CA PRO A 1 -6.25 16.76 -12.00
C PRO A 1 -6.04 15.28 -11.67
N LEU A 2 -6.53 14.35 -12.51
CA LEU A 2 -6.36 12.91 -12.21
C LEU A 2 -4.89 12.47 -12.26
N ARG A 3 -4.12 13.02 -13.20
CA ARG A 3 -2.68 12.75 -13.29
C ARG A 3 -1.96 13.17 -12.03
N GLU A 4 -2.26 14.35 -11.51
CA GLU A 4 -1.63 14.86 -10.28
C GLU A 4 -2.04 14.05 -9.05
N LEU A 5 -3.32 13.66 -8.98
CA LEU A 5 -3.81 12.78 -7.91
C LEU A 5 -3.03 11.46 -7.90
N ALA A 6 -2.91 10.81 -9.05
CA ALA A 6 -2.17 9.56 -9.19
C ALA A 6 -0.68 9.74 -8.86
N GLN A 7 -0.09 10.86 -9.26
CA GLN A 7 1.31 11.16 -8.97
C GLN A 7 1.56 11.27 -7.47
N ARG A 8 0.69 11.96 -6.76
CA ARG A 8 0.81 12.12 -5.31
C ARG A 8 0.57 10.81 -4.57
N TYR A 9 -0.44 10.05 -4.99
CA TYR A 9 -0.69 8.71 -4.45
C TYR A 9 0.52 7.80 -4.65
N LEU A 10 1.06 7.77 -5.86
CA LEU A 10 2.21 6.94 -6.22
C LEU A 10 3.46 7.30 -5.42
N THR A 11 3.68 8.60 -5.20
CA THR A 11 4.85 9.09 -4.45
C THR A 11 4.77 8.71 -2.97
N GLY A 12 3.59 8.71 -2.40
CA GLY A 12 3.38 8.44 -0.97
C GLY A 12 3.09 6.99 -0.60
N HIS A 13 2.86 6.12 -1.58
CA HIS A 13 2.56 4.70 -1.36
C HIS A 13 3.65 3.84 -2.00
N GLY A 14 3.73 2.60 -1.63
CA GLY A 14 4.64 1.64 -2.27
C GLY A 14 4.18 1.30 -3.69
N PRO A 15 4.76 0.29 -4.33
CA PRO A 15 4.25 -0.17 -5.63
C PRO A 15 2.76 -0.47 -5.54
N VAL A 16 1.99 0.04 -6.49
CA VAL A 16 0.52 -0.02 -6.46
C VAL A 16 -0.06 -0.55 -7.76
N SER A 17 -1.23 -1.17 -7.65
CA SER A 17 -2.04 -1.61 -8.79
C SER A 17 -3.15 -0.61 -9.09
N VAL A 18 -3.83 -0.81 -10.23
CA VAL A 18 -5.06 -0.06 -10.55
C VAL A 18 -6.11 -0.28 -9.47
N ALA A 19 -6.26 -1.52 -8.98
CA ALA A 19 -7.22 -1.84 -7.93
C ALA A 19 -6.93 -1.07 -6.63
N ASP A 20 -5.67 -0.87 -6.29
CA ASP A 20 -5.28 -0.08 -5.12
C ASP A 20 -5.74 1.38 -5.26
N LEU A 21 -5.43 2.02 -6.37
CA LEU A 21 -5.87 3.39 -6.62
C LEU A 21 -7.40 3.52 -6.63
N GLN A 22 -8.09 2.55 -7.22
CA GLN A 22 -9.56 2.53 -7.19
C GLN A 22 -10.12 2.45 -5.77
N ALA A 23 -9.60 1.55 -4.96
CA ALA A 23 -10.04 1.38 -3.57
C ALA A 23 -9.82 2.65 -2.74
N TRP A 24 -8.69 3.29 -2.93
CA TRP A 24 -8.33 4.50 -2.19
C TRP A 24 -9.08 5.75 -2.67
N SER A 25 -9.22 5.94 -3.98
CA SER A 25 -9.76 7.17 -4.58
C SER A 25 -11.22 7.09 -4.97
N LYS A 26 -11.78 5.88 -5.08
CA LYS A 26 -13.12 5.61 -5.62
C LYS A 26 -13.25 5.94 -7.13
N LEU A 27 -12.15 6.12 -7.85
CA LEU A 27 -12.16 6.27 -9.30
C LEU A 27 -12.65 4.99 -9.98
N SER A 28 -13.20 5.14 -11.19
CA SER A 28 -13.49 3.99 -12.06
C SER A 28 -12.18 3.32 -12.50
N LYS A 29 -12.28 2.06 -12.93
CA LYS A 29 -11.12 1.34 -13.47
C LYS A 29 -10.47 2.08 -14.62
N SER A 30 -11.27 2.63 -15.53
CA SER A 30 -10.79 3.41 -16.68
C SER A 30 -10.04 4.67 -16.23
N GLN A 31 -10.61 5.41 -15.29
CA GLN A 31 -9.98 6.63 -14.77
C GLN A 31 -8.67 6.32 -14.03
N ALA A 32 -8.67 5.31 -13.18
CA ALA A 32 -7.48 4.90 -12.43
C ALA A 32 -6.36 4.42 -13.36
N THR A 33 -6.70 3.61 -14.37
CA THR A 33 -5.73 3.13 -15.37
C THR A 33 -5.09 4.28 -16.13
N LYS A 34 -5.89 5.22 -16.62
CA LYS A 34 -5.39 6.38 -17.35
C LYS A 34 -4.56 7.30 -16.47
N ALA A 35 -4.98 7.51 -15.23
CA ALA A 35 -4.27 8.36 -14.28
C ALA A 35 -2.88 7.81 -13.95
N LEU A 36 -2.77 6.50 -13.66
CA LEU A 36 -1.48 5.86 -13.40
C LEU A 36 -0.58 5.87 -14.64
N ALA A 37 -1.13 5.59 -15.81
CA ALA A 37 -0.36 5.63 -17.06
C ALA A 37 0.17 7.04 -17.39
N ALA A 38 -0.55 8.07 -16.99
CA ALA A 38 -0.15 9.48 -17.24
C ALA A 38 0.83 10.00 -16.16
N ALA A 39 0.89 9.38 -14.99
CA ALA A 39 1.79 9.79 -13.93
C ALA A 39 3.25 9.50 -14.31
N ASP A 40 4.17 10.28 -13.74
CA ASP A 40 5.60 10.03 -13.89
C ASP A 40 6.04 8.93 -12.93
N GLY A 41 6.06 7.71 -13.42
CA GLY A 41 6.40 6.54 -12.64
C GLY A 41 6.98 5.42 -13.49
N ILE A 42 7.28 4.31 -12.85
CA ILE A 42 7.82 3.13 -13.47
C ILE A 42 6.75 2.04 -13.43
N LYS A 43 6.44 1.48 -14.60
CA LYS A 43 5.53 0.33 -14.71
C LYS A 43 6.32 -0.96 -14.67
N ALA A 44 5.85 -1.91 -13.87
CA ALA A 44 6.45 -3.24 -13.76
C ALA A 44 5.34 -4.29 -13.67
N ARG A 45 5.72 -5.56 -13.59
CA ARG A 45 4.77 -6.66 -13.37
C ARG A 45 5.16 -7.44 -12.13
N HIS A 46 4.15 -7.79 -11.35
CA HIS A 46 4.31 -8.62 -10.16
C HIS A 46 3.13 -9.58 -10.05
N ALA A 47 3.42 -10.86 -9.86
CA ALA A 47 2.41 -11.91 -9.73
C ALA A 47 1.33 -11.87 -10.85
N GLY A 48 1.74 -11.57 -12.09
CA GLY A 48 0.86 -11.51 -13.26
C GLY A 48 0.08 -10.20 -13.40
N HIS A 49 0.29 -9.22 -12.54
CA HIS A 49 -0.41 -7.94 -12.55
C HIS A 49 0.54 -6.78 -12.85
N ASP A 50 0.01 -5.76 -13.53
CA ASP A 50 0.72 -4.50 -13.71
C ASP A 50 0.73 -3.74 -12.39
N ILE A 51 1.91 -3.23 -12.04
CA ILE A 51 2.10 -2.34 -10.89
C ILE A 51 2.85 -1.09 -11.32
N TRP A 52 2.68 -0.01 -10.58
CA TRP A 52 3.37 1.25 -10.79
C TRP A 52 4.07 1.67 -9.52
N MET A 53 5.25 2.24 -9.65
CA MET A 53 6.01 2.79 -8.53
C MET A 53 6.55 4.16 -8.86
N ALA A 54 6.76 4.99 -7.85
CA ALA A 54 7.45 6.26 -8.02
C ALA A 54 8.92 6.01 -8.35
N ARG A 55 9.57 6.94 -9.07
CA ARG A 55 10.96 6.76 -9.48
C ARG A 55 11.91 6.62 -8.30
N TRP A 56 11.65 7.31 -7.19
CA TRP A 56 12.50 7.20 -6.01
C TRP A 56 12.53 5.78 -5.43
N GLN A 57 11.47 5.01 -5.63
CA GLN A 57 11.39 3.63 -5.13
C GLN A 57 12.32 2.67 -5.87
N ASP A 58 12.62 2.96 -7.13
CA ASP A 58 13.59 2.19 -7.92
C ASP A 58 15.03 2.42 -7.45
N ASP A 59 15.28 3.54 -6.78
CA ASP A 59 16.59 3.91 -6.24
C ASP A 59 16.84 3.36 -4.84
N VAL A 60 15.86 2.73 -4.21
CA VAL A 60 16.01 2.12 -2.87
C VAL A 60 16.99 0.97 -2.94
N THR A 61 18.02 1.03 -2.10
CA THR A 61 19.07 0.02 -2.07
C THR A 61 18.65 -1.22 -1.28
N GLU A 62 19.34 -2.33 -1.53
CA GLU A 62 19.13 -3.55 -0.76
C GLU A 62 19.42 -3.34 0.74
N THR A 63 20.43 -2.56 1.06
CA THR A 63 20.77 -2.20 2.45
C THR A 63 19.63 -1.44 3.13
N GLU A 64 19.02 -0.48 2.43
CA GLU A 64 17.87 0.26 2.94
C GLU A 64 16.65 -0.65 3.14
N ILE A 65 16.40 -1.58 2.23
CA ILE A 65 15.32 -2.56 2.35
C ILE A 65 15.54 -3.45 3.58
N ARG A 66 16.75 -3.97 3.76
CA ARG A 66 17.08 -4.79 4.93
C ARG A 66 16.89 -4.03 6.23
N ALA A 67 17.32 -2.77 6.28
CA ALA A 67 17.14 -1.94 7.46
C ALA A 67 15.66 -1.72 7.78
N ALA A 68 14.84 -1.45 6.77
CA ALA A 68 13.40 -1.29 6.94
C ALA A 68 12.73 -2.58 7.43
N LEU A 69 13.10 -3.73 6.87
CA LEU A 69 12.55 -5.03 7.26
C LEU A 69 12.96 -5.47 8.67
N ALA A 70 14.01 -4.89 9.23
CA ALA A 70 14.43 -5.16 10.61
C ALA A 70 13.65 -4.35 11.64
N LEU A 71 12.85 -3.37 11.22
CA LEU A 71 12.12 -2.50 12.13
C LEU A 71 10.88 -3.20 12.71
N ARG A 72 10.62 -2.91 13.98
CA ARG A 72 9.35 -3.15 14.66
C ARG A 72 8.68 -1.80 14.86
N ILE A 73 7.47 -1.64 14.33
CA ILE A 73 6.76 -0.37 14.34
C ILE A 73 5.37 -0.57 14.91
N GLU A 74 4.97 0.28 15.84
CA GLU A 74 3.59 0.38 16.30
C GLU A 74 2.86 1.37 15.41
N LEU A 75 1.79 0.93 14.78
CA LEU A 75 1.00 1.73 13.87
C LEU A 75 -0.33 2.10 14.50
N PRO A 76 -0.79 3.35 14.31
CA PRO A 76 -2.06 3.81 14.87
C PRO A 76 -3.26 3.16 14.18
N ALA A 77 -4.44 3.39 14.75
CA ALA A 77 -5.68 3.10 14.08
C ALA A 77 -5.76 3.87 12.75
N PHE A 78 -6.36 3.25 11.74
CA PHE A 78 -6.56 3.85 10.41
C PHE A 78 -5.27 4.29 9.72
N ASP A 79 -4.19 3.54 9.93
CA ASP A 79 -2.90 3.84 9.29
C ASP A 79 -2.95 3.59 7.77
N GLU A 80 -2.33 4.49 7.02
CA GLU A 80 -2.33 4.47 5.56
C GLU A 80 -1.56 3.28 4.97
N TYR A 81 -0.58 2.73 5.68
CA TYR A 81 0.12 1.53 5.23
C TYR A 81 -0.83 0.36 5.03
N LEU A 82 -1.91 0.32 5.80
CA LEU A 82 -2.95 -0.69 5.65
C LEU A 82 -4.08 -0.23 4.73
N LEU A 83 -4.55 1.00 4.89
CA LEU A 83 -5.73 1.50 4.19
C LEU A 83 -5.46 1.97 2.76
N GLY A 84 -4.21 2.19 2.41
CA GLY A 84 -3.82 2.66 1.09
C GLY A 84 -3.93 1.63 -0.03
N TYR A 85 -4.26 0.37 0.29
CA TYR A 85 -4.24 -0.75 -0.65
C TYR A 85 -5.54 -1.53 -0.63
N SER A 86 -5.89 -2.13 -1.78
CA SER A 86 -7.10 -2.96 -1.90
C SER A 86 -6.90 -4.35 -1.30
N HIS A 87 -5.75 -4.97 -1.55
CA HIS A 87 -5.40 -6.27 -0.99
C HIS A 87 -4.52 -6.10 0.25
N LYS A 88 -4.97 -6.68 1.36
CA LYS A 88 -4.32 -6.49 2.65
C LYS A 88 -3.69 -7.76 3.20
N ASP A 89 -3.84 -8.89 2.53
CA ASP A 89 -3.40 -10.19 3.01
C ASP A 89 -1.89 -10.28 3.21
N TRP A 90 -1.12 -9.61 2.37
CA TRP A 90 0.33 -9.56 2.48
C TRP A 90 0.81 -8.62 3.59
N ILE A 91 -0.04 -7.70 4.05
CA ILE A 91 0.25 -6.76 5.14
C ILE A 91 -0.20 -7.35 6.48
N VAL A 92 -1.46 -7.82 6.54
CA VAL A 92 -2.07 -8.33 7.77
C VAL A 92 -2.48 -9.79 7.56
N PRO A 93 -1.76 -10.75 8.18
CA PRO A 93 -2.11 -12.16 8.10
C PRO A 93 -3.49 -12.48 8.67
N ASP A 94 -4.15 -13.51 8.14
CA ASP A 94 -5.51 -13.89 8.54
C ASP A 94 -5.68 -14.08 10.04
N LYS A 95 -4.68 -14.64 10.70
CA LYS A 95 -4.75 -14.94 12.14
C LYS A 95 -4.93 -13.72 13.05
N ILE A 96 -4.54 -12.51 12.56
CA ILE A 96 -4.68 -11.27 13.33
C ILE A 96 -5.64 -10.28 12.65
N ARG A 97 -6.06 -10.54 11.43
CA ARG A 97 -6.84 -9.61 10.61
C ARG A 97 -8.13 -9.17 11.31
N ALA A 98 -8.85 -10.08 11.92
CA ALA A 98 -10.10 -9.77 12.63
C ALA A 98 -9.89 -8.85 13.84
N HIS A 99 -8.69 -8.81 14.39
CA HIS A 99 -8.32 -7.97 15.53
C HIS A 99 -7.76 -6.61 15.09
N VAL A 100 -7.51 -6.42 13.81
CA VAL A 100 -6.98 -5.17 13.23
C VAL A 100 -8.04 -4.47 12.37
N LEU A 101 -8.74 -5.24 11.53
CA LEU A 101 -9.80 -4.74 10.65
C LEU A 101 -11.12 -5.40 11.00
N THR A 102 -12.16 -4.60 11.22
CA THR A 102 -13.50 -5.12 11.46
C THR A 102 -14.33 -5.11 10.18
N PRO A 103 -15.37 -5.98 10.07
CA PRO A 103 -16.23 -6.00 8.89
C PRO A 103 -16.94 -4.68 8.61
N ASN A 104 -17.17 -3.86 9.63
CA ASN A 104 -17.81 -2.54 9.49
C ASN A 104 -16.82 -1.40 9.29
N GLY A 105 -15.58 -1.69 8.94
CA GLY A 105 -14.61 -0.69 8.50
C GLY A 105 -13.80 -0.02 9.61
N LEU A 106 -13.85 -0.49 10.84
CA LEU A 106 -12.96 0.00 11.89
C LEU A 106 -11.56 -0.61 11.74
N SER A 107 -10.55 0.20 11.95
CA SER A 107 -9.16 -0.22 11.97
C SER A 107 -8.54 0.09 13.33
N TRP A 108 -7.96 -0.92 13.96
CA TRP A 108 -7.35 -0.81 15.28
C TRP A 108 -5.84 -0.64 15.17
N PRO A 109 -5.18 -0.07 16.20
CA PRO A 109 -3.72 -0.03 16.24
C PRO A 109 -3.11 -1.42 16.19
N TRP A 110 -1.95 -1.53 15.58
CA TRP A 110 -1.30 -2.82 15.35
C TRP A 110 0.21 -2.70 15.29
N VAL A 111 0.89 -3.83 15.35
CA VAL A 111 2.36 -3.91 15.33
C VAL A 111 2.81 -4.57 14.04
N MET A 112 3.79 -3.95 13.40
CA MET A 112 4.42 -4.46 12.18
C MET A 112 5.87 -4.84 12.45
N GLU A 113 6.26 -6.00 11.94
CA GLU A 113 7.65 -6.43 11.86
C GLU A 113 7.91 -7.00 10.46
N GLY A 114 9.04 -6.62 9.86
CA GLY A 114 9.37 -7.10 8.52
C GLY A 114 8.34 -6.72 7.46
N GLY A 115 7.66 -5.60 7.63
CA GLY A 115 6.63 -5.13 6.70
C GLY A 115 5.27 -5.80 6.87
N ARG A 116 5.10 -6.69 7.85
CA ARG A 116 3.84 -7.43 8.06
C ARG A 116 3.34 -7.29 9.49
N GLY A 117 2.04 -7.34 9.64
CA GLY A 117 1.39 -7.32 10.95
C GLY A 117 1.69 -8.59 11.76
N VAL A 118 2.05 -8.41 13.02
CA VAL A 118 2.36 -9.51 13.95
C VAL A 118 1.45 -9.54 15.18
N ALA A 119 0.83 -8.42 15.53
CA ALA A 119 -0.07 -8.32 16.68
C ALA A 119 -1.03 -7.15 16.55
N SER A 120 -2.19 -7.27 17.18
CA SER A 120 -3.10 -6.14 17.42
C SER A 120 -2.77 -5.48 18.75
N LEU A 121 -2.91 -4.16 18.82
CA LEU A 121 -2.77 -3.38 20.05
C LEU A 121 -4.13 -3.05 20.70
N ARG A 122 -5.19 -3.67 20.20
CA ARG A 122 -6.54 -3.52 20.76
C ARG A 122 -6.64 -4.09 22.17
#